data_9828cab7e5a627c1541fbacec9954958
#
_entry.id   9828cab7e5a627c1541fbacec9954958
#
_cell.length_a   1.000
_cell.length_b   1.000
_cell.length_c   1.000
_cell.angle_alpha   90.00
_cell.angle_beta   90.00
_cell.angle_gamma   90.00
#
_symmetry.space_group_name_H-M   'P 1'
#
loop_
_entity.id
_entity.type
_entity.pdbx_description
1 polymer ?
#
loop_
_entity_poly.entity_id
_entity_poly.type
_entity_poly.pdbx_seq_one_letter_code
_entity_poly.pdbx_strand_id
1 'polypeptide(L)'
;MPKIYGKPLITQEAMNKRIRELGKQISQDFQGKDLVVIGVLKGAYVFFADLVRVIQLPIHIDFLLATGTKKVGHPPKTGKVWTELTEKITSRHVLLVEDIVDSGLTAKMLVSRLKKHKPASVDVCTLLNKADHRQVEIEIRYVGFEVPPTYIVGYGLDFEQKYRNLPYLAKMDL
;
A
#
# COMPACT_ATOMS: atom_id res chain seq x y z
N MET A 1 2.35 27.91 -5.44
CA MET A 1 1.46 26.82 -5.03
C MET A 1 1.76 25.61 -5.91
N PRO A 2 1.94 24.44 -5.38
CA PRO A 2 2.13 23.23 -6.18
C PRO A 2 0.90 23.01 -7.08
N LYS A 3 1.13 22.78 -8.37
CA LYS A 3 0.06 22.58 -9.34
C LYS A 3 -0.10 21.11 -9.68
N ILE A 4 -1.34 20.65 -9.70
CA ILE A 4 -1.68 19.35 -10.30
C ILE A 4 -1.77 19.58 -11.80
N TYR A 5 -0.94 18.89 -12.58
CA TYR A 5 -0.92 19.06 -14.03
C TYR A 5 -1.90 18.12 -14.75
N GLY A 6 -2.84 18.72 -15.40
CA GLY A 6 -3.66 18.44 -16.58
C GLY A 6 -4.25 17.05 -16.73
N LYS A 7 -3.48 16.05 -17.05
CA LYS A 7 -3.97 14.68 -17.29
C LYS A 7 -3.62 13.77 -16.13
N PRO A 8 -4.52 12.84 -15.75
CA PRO A 8 -4.20 11.79 -14.80
C PRO A 8 -2.94 11.02 -15.23
N LEU A 9 -2.04 10.75 -14.28
CA LEU A 9 -0.93 9.82 -14.48
C LEU A 9 -1.48 8.39 -14.67
N ILE A 10 -2.47 8.05 -13.82
CA ILE A 10 -3.21 6.79 -13.90
C ILE A 10 -4.68 7.11 -13.70
N THR A 11 -5.52 6.72 -14.66
CA THR A 11 -6.97 6.98 -14.60
C THR A 11 -7.67 6.04 -13.63
N GLN A 12 -8.87 6.41 -13.21
CA GLN A 12 -9.70 5.56 -12.34
C GLN A 12 -10.03 4.22 -13.02
N GLU A 13 -10.29 4.23 -14.33
CA GLU A 13 -10.59 3.00 -15.09
C GLU A 13 -9.39 2.05 -15.11
N ALA A 14 -8.19 2.58 -15.33
CA ALA A 14 -6.96 1.78 -15.32
C ALA A 14 -6.72 1.16 -13.93
N MET A 15 -6.92 1.95 -12.85
CA MET A 15 -6.82 1.43 -11.48
C MET A 15 -7.87 0.35 -11.21
N ASN A 16 -9.12 0.60 -11.55
CA ASN A 16 -10.21 -0.36 -11.34
C ASN A 16 -9.96 -1.69 -12.08
N LYS A 17 -9.40 -1.63 -13.29
CA LYS A 17 -9.01 -2.83 -14.04
C LYS A 17 -7.90 -3.58 -13.31
N ARG A 18 -6.83 -2.87 -12.94
CA ARG A 18 -5.67 -3.49 -12.29
C ARG A 18 -6.01 -4.08 -10.93
N ILE A 19 -6.85 -3.43 -10.14
CA ILE A 19 -7.30 -3.91 -8.84
C ILE A 19 -8.09 -5.22 -8.98
N ARG A 20 -8.95 -5.36 -10.00
CA ARG A 20 -9.64 -6.63 -10.29
C ARG A 20 -8.67 -7.74 -10.65
N GLU A 21 -7.62 -7.45 -11.42
CA GLU A 21 -6.57 -8.42 -11.75
C GLU A 21 -5.83 -8.89 -10.51
N LEU A 22 -5.43 -7.95 -9.64
CA LEU A 22 -4.78 -8.25 -8.35
C LEU A 22 -5.70 -9.08 -7.45
N GLY A 23 -6.97 -8.70 -7.31
CA GLY A 23 -7.94 -9.43 -6.50
C GLY A 23 -8.14 -10.88 -6.96
N LYS A 24 -8.18 -11.10 -8.29
CA LYS A 24 -8.24 -12.44 -8.88
C LYS A 24 -6.99 -13.26 -8.55
N GLN A 25 -5.80 -12.69 -8.73
CA GLN A 25 -4.53 -13.34 -8.45
C GLN A 25 -4.41 -13.71 -6.96
N ILE A 26 -4.72 -12.75 -6.06
CA ILE A 26 -4.71 -12.97 -4.60
C ILE A 26 -5.70 -14.08 -4.22
N SER A 27 -6.91 -14.08 -4.80
CA SER A 27 -7.91 -15.12 -4.54
C SER A 27 -7.42 -16.50 -4.92
N GLN A 28 -6.72 -16.64 -6.04
CA GLN A 28 -6.13 -17.91 -6.48
C GLN A 28 -4.98 -18.35 -5.57
N ASP A 29 -4.06 -17.45 -5.24
CA ASP A 29 -2.86 -17.75 -4.46
C ASP A 29 -3.15 -18.11 -3.00
N PHE A 30 -4.24 -17.57 -2.45
CA PHE A 30 -4.66 -17.82 -1.06
C PHE A 30 -5.90 -18.72 -0.94
N GLN A 31 -6.29 -19.41 -1.99
CA GLN A 31 -7.40 -20.37 -1.92
C GLN A 31 -7.13 -21.44 -0.86
N GLY A 32 -8.11 -21.65 0.04
CA GLY A 32 -8.00 -22.60 1.14
C GLY A 32 -7.11 -22.16 2.31
N LYS A 33 -6.62 -20.93 2.30
CA LYS A 33 -5.77 -20.36 3.36
C LYS A 33 -6.56 -19.37 4.22
N ASP A 34 -6.24 -19.32 5.50
CA ASP A 34 -6.77 -18.31 6.42
C ASP A 34 -6.00 -16.99 6.24
N LEU A 35 -6.61 -16.04 5.52
CA LEU A 35 -5.97 -14.80 5.09
C LEU A 35 -6.44 -13.61 5.93
N VAL A 36 -5.47 -12.88 6.49
CA VAL A 36 -5.67 -11.55 7.10
C VAL A 36 -5.06 -10.51 6.19
N VAL A 37 -5.88 -9.56 5.73
CA VAL A 37 -5.45 -8.44 4.91
C VAL A 37 -5.29 -7.21 5.79
N ILE A 38 -4.09 -6.63 5.84
CA ILE A 38 -3.74 -5.52 6.72
C ILE A 38 -3.45 -4.28 5.88
N GLY A 39 -4.31 -3.25 6.02
CA GLY A 39 -4.14 -1.97 5.34
C GLY A 39 -3.25 -1.00 6.12
N VAL A 40 -2.34 -0.32 5.43
CA VAL A 40 -1.49 0.70 6.04
C VAL A 40 -2.14 2.08 5.88
N LEU A 41 -2.62 2.64 6.98
CA LEU A 41 -3.24 3.95 7.01
C LEU A 41 -2.17 5.07 7.07
N LYS A 42 -2.44 6.28 6.50
CA LYS A 42 -3.71 6.67 5.86
C LYS A 42 -3.73 6.39 4.36
N GLY A 43 -2.59 6.40 3.66
CA GLY A 43 -2.53 6.45 2.20
C GLY A 43 -3.27 5.32 1.50
N ALA A 44 -3.18 4.10 2.03
CA ALA A 44 -3.76 2.93 1.38
C ALA A 44 -5.29 2.79 1.51
N TYR A 45 -6.00 3.67 2.24
CA TYR A 45 -7.41 3.43 2.60
C TYR A 45 -8.35 3.23 1.39
N VAL A 46 -8.15 3.98 0.31
CA VAL A 46 -8.97 3.85 -0.91
C VAL A 46 -8.64 2.55 -1.64
N PHE A 47 -7.34 2.34 -1.91
CA PHE A 47 -6.87 1.12 -2.56
C PHE A 47 -7.27 -0.14 -1.79
N PHE A 48 -7.10 -0.12 -0.46
CA PHE A 48 -7.49 -1.21 0.41
C PHE A 48 -8.98 -1.53 0.29
N ALA A 49 -9.84 -0.50 0.40
CA ALA A 49 -11.29 -0.68 0.32
C ALA A 49 -11.73 -1.26 -1.04
N ASP A 50 -11.10 -0.85 -2.13
CA ASP A 50 -11.42 -1.38 -3.45
C ASP A 50 -10.84 -2.79 -3.65
N LEU A 51 -9.64 -3.07 -3.14
CA LEU A 51 -9.01 -4.39 -3.26
C LEU A 51 -9.76 -5.48 -2.50
N VAL A 52 -10.12 -5.24 -1.23
CA VAL A 52 -10.80 -6.26 -0.42
C VAL A 52 -12.16 -6.66 -0.97
N ARG A 53 -12.86 -5.75 -1.67
CA ARG A 53 -14.16 -6.03 -2.30
C ARG A 53 -14.07 -6.91 -3.55
N VAL A 54 -12.89 -7.05 -4.14
CA VAL A 54 -12.66 -7.89 -5.34
C VAL A 54 -11.95 -9.20 -5.05
N ILE A 55 -11.46 -9.40 -3.83
CA ILE A 55 -10.95 -10.69 -3.35
C ILE A 55 -12.15 -11.62 -3.10
N GLN A 56 -12.15 -12.78 -3.78
CA GLN A 56 -13.25 -13.76 -3.73
C GLN A 56 -12.99 -14.87 -2.70
N LEU A 57 -12.55 -14.48 -1.52
CA LEU A 57 -12.29 -15.36 -0.37
C LEU A 57 -12.91 -14.76 0.88
N PRO A 58 -13.31 -15.57 1.86
CA PRO A 58 -13.55 -15.06 3.20
C PRO A 58 -12.21 -14.59 3.78
N ILE A 59 -12.11 -13.31 4.12
CA ILE A 59 -10.91 -12.69 4.67
C ILE A 59 -11.20 -11.99 5.99
N HIS A 60 -10.18 -11.91 6.83
CA HIS A 60 -10.17 -10.96 7.94
C HIS A 60 -9.46 -9.69 7.52
N ILE A 61 -9.85 -8.57 8.09
CA ILE A 61 -9.19 -7.28 7.80
C ILE A 61 -8.72 -6.63 9.09
N ASP A 62 -7.59 -5.92 9.00
CA ASP A 62 -7.09 -5.08 10.08
C ASP A 62 -6.31 -3.88 9.51
N PHE A 63 -5.90 -2.97 10.37
CA PHE A 63 -5.21 -1.75 9.96
C PHE A 63 -4.00 -1.45 10.84
N LEU A 64 -2.95 -0.95 10.23
CA LEU A 64 -1.81 -0.36 10.91
C LEU A 64 -1.74 1.13 10.55
N LEU A 65 -1.66 1.98 11.55
CA LEU A 65 -1.34 3.39 11.33
C LEU A 65 0.17 3.57 11.37
N ALA A 66 0.77 3.73 10.19
CA ALA A 66 2.17 4.07 10.04
C ALA A 66 2.32 5.54 9.63
N THR A 67 3.11 6.29 10.35
CA THR A 67 3.52 7.60 9.87
C THR A 67 4.78 7.43 9.04
N GLY A 68 4.62 7.56 7.73
CA GLY A 68 5.74 7.73 6.83
C GLY A 68 6.51 9.02 7.17
N THR A 69 7.79 9.00 6.92
CA THR A 69 8.76 9.95 7.48
C THR A 69 9.16 11.04 6.50
N LYS A 70 8.43 11.23 5.41
CA LYS A 70 8.73 12.31 4.47
C LYS A 70 7.93 13.57 4.80
N LYS A 71 8.59 14.51 5.49
CA LYS A 71 8.33 15.93 5.25
C LYS A 71 9.22 16.32 4.06
N VAL A 72 8.64 16.99 3.08
CA VAL A 72 9.39 17.58 1.96
C VAL A 72 10.59 18.38 2.52
N GLY A 73 11.81 18.08 2.04
CA GLY A 73 13.03 18.76 2.51
C GLY A 73 13.67 18.22 3.80
N HIS A 74 13.17 17.12 4.38
CA HIS A 74 13.78 16.49 5.55
C HIS A 74 14.22 15.03 5.26
N PRO A 75 15.34 14.57 5.86
CA PRO A 75 15.75 13.18 5.71
C PRO A 75 14.67 12.25 6.29
N PRO A 76 14.51 11.05 5.73
CA PRO A 76 13.52 10.08 6.21
C PRO A 76 13.86 9.69 7.65
N LYS A 77 12.96 9.98 8.58
CA LYS A 77 13.02 9.43 9.93
C LYS A 77 12.40 8.04 9.92
N THR A 78 12.86 7.12 10.74
CA THR A 78 12.25 5.80 10.91
C THR A 78 10.77 5.95 11.25
N GLY A 79 9.89 5.32 10.44
CA GLY A 79 8.45 5.38 10.64
C GLY A 79 8.05 4.89 12.03
N LYS A 80 7.04 5.52 12.61
CA LYS A 80 6.41 5.02 13.84
C LYS A 80 5.11 4.32 13.48
N VAL A 81 4.88 3.17 14.09
CA VAL A 81 3.59 2.46 14.06
C VAL A 81 2.85 2.80 15.34
N TRP A 82 1.66 3.36 15.20
CA TRP A 82 0.88 3.90 16.32
C TRP A 82 -0.22 2.96 16.82
N THR A 83 -0.55 1.92 16.05
CA THR A 83 -1.62 0.98 16.40
C THR A 83 -1.08 -0.43 16.57
N GLU A 84 -1.70 -1.20 17.45
CA GLU A 84 -1.55 -2.64 17.53
C GLU A 84 -2.60 -3.31 16.67
N LEU A 85 -2.33 -4.54 16.24
CA LEU A 85 -3.31 -5.35 15.55
C LEU A 85 -4.43 -5.76 16.50
N THR A 86 -5.66 -5.73 16.01
CA THR A 86 -6.82 -6.27 16.71
C THR A 86 -7.02 -7.75 16.34
N GLU A 87 -6.58 -8.15 15.15
CA GLU A 87 -6.63 -9.53 14.68
C GLU A 87 -5.39 -10.32 15.13
N LYS A 88 -5.63 -11.55 15.59
CA LYS A 88 -4.55 -12.49 15.88
C LYS A 88 -4.05 -13.10 14.56
N ILE A 89 -2.76 -12.90 14.24
CA ILE A 89 -2.17 -13.34 12.98
C ILE A 89 -1.25 -14.56 13.09
N THR A 90 -1.08 -15.11 14.31
CA THR A 90 -0.23 -16.31 14.52
C THR A 90 -0.72 -17.48 13.68
N SER A 91 0.20 -18.11 12.94
CA SER A 91 -0.05 -19.24 12.02
C SER A 91 -1.03 -18.95 10.86
N ARG A 92 -1.42 -17.68 10.65
CA ARG A 92 -2.27 -17.23 9.55
C ARG A 92 -1.43 -16.60 8.43
N HIS A 93 -1.97 -16.55 7.23
CA HIS A 93 -1.36 -15.82 6.12
C HIS A 93 -1.70 -14.35 6.21
N VAL A 94 -0.71 -13.48 5.98
CA VAL A 94 -0.88 -12.02 6.05
C VAL A 94 -0.57 -11.40 4.70
N LEU A 95 -1.46 -10.53 4.23
CA LEU A 95 -1.25 -9.65 3.10
C LEU A 95 -1.18 -8.20 3.59
N LEU A 96 0.00 -7.60 3.58
CA LEU A 96 0.21 -6.19 3.90
C LEU A 96 -0.08 -5.33 2.67
N VAL A 97 -1.00 -4.39 2.78
CA VAL A 97 -1.45 -3.53 1.67
C VAL A 97 -0.99 -2.09 1.88
N GLU A 98 -0.17 -1.61 0.96
CA GLU A 98 0.40 -0.26 0.92
C GLU A 98 -0.11 0.53 -0.29
N ASP A 99 -0.21 1.84 -0.18
CA ASP A 99 -0.48 2.73 -1.30
C ASP A 99 0.74 2.85 -2.23
N ILE A 100 1.90 3.06 -1.65
CA ILE A 100 3.14 3.23 -2.39
C ILE A 100 4.34 2.66 -1.62
N VAL A 101 5.15 1.87 -2.29
CA VAL A 101 6.47 1.48 -1.78
C VAL A 101 7.55 2.25 -2.55
N ASP A 102 8.14 3.23 -1.87
CA ASP A 102 9.20 4.11 -2.37
C ASP A 102 10.58 3.56 -1.94
N SER A 103 11.17 4.07 -0.87
CA SER A 103 12.46 3.57 -0.35
C SER A 103 12.43 2.13 0.17
N GLY A 104 11.26 1.60 0.46
CA GLY A 104 11.05 0.28 1.04
C GLY A 104 11.22 0.20 2.56
N LEU A 105 11.73 1.26 3.21
CA LEU A 105 12.01 1.25 4.66
C LEU A 105 10.77 0.99 5.51
N THR A 106 9.64 1.64 5.19
CA THR A 106 8.37 1.45 5.92
C THR A 106 7.87 0.02 5.76
N ALA A 107 7.78 -0.48 4.54
CA ALA A 107 7.29 -1.83 4.27
C ALA A 107 8.18 -2.89 4.93
N LYS A 108 9.52 -2.76 4.86
CA LYS A 108 10.47 -3.67 5.53
C LYS A 108 10.30 -3.67 7.05
N MET A 109 10.13 -2.50 7.65
CA MET A 109 9.87 -2.36 9.08
C MET A 109 8.56 -3.05 9.48
N LEU A 110 7.48 -2.82 8.73
CA LEU A 110 6.17 -3.43 8.98
C LEU A 110 6.21 -4.95 8.84
N VAL A 111 6.80 -5.47 7.76
CA VAL A 111 6.99 -6.92 7.56
C VAL A 111 7.78 -7.54 8.71
N SER A 112 8.87 -6.88 9.15
CA SER A 112 9.67 -7.36 10.28
C SER A 112 8.89 -7.36 11.59
N ARG A 113 8.01 -6.39 11.80
CA ARG A 113 7.12 -6.32 12.97
C ARG A 113 6.08 -7.44 12.93
N LEU A 114 5.40 -7.63 11.79
CA LEU A 114 4.40 -8.67 11.62
C LEU A 114 4.98 -10.08 11.82
N LYS A 115 6.19 -10.34 11.33
CA LYS A 115 6.88 -11.62 11.52
C LYS A 115 7.12 -12.00 12.97
N LYS A 116 7.20 -11.03 13.91
CA LYS A 116 7.32 -11.30 15.36
C LYS A 116 6.10 -12.03 15.94
N HIS A 117 4.94 -11.88 15.32
CA HIS A 117 3.71 -12.58 15.70
C HIS A 117 3.61 -14.01 15.13
N LYS A 118 4.67 -14.51 14.48
CA LYS A 118 4.79 -15.86 13.90
C LYS A 118 3.63 -16.22 12.96
N PRO A 119 3.32 -15.39 11.94
CA PRO A 119 2.37 -15.74 10.89
C PRO A 119 2.92 -16.89 10.03
N ALA A 120 2.04 -17.57 9.27
CA ALA A 120 2.44 -18.58 8.29
C ALA A 120 3.19 -17.95 7.10
N SER A 121 2.76 -16.76 6.65
CA SER A 121 3.46 -15.94 5.67
C SER A 121 3.14 -14.46 5.86
N VAL A 122 4.02 -13.58 5.34
CA VAL A 122 3.75 -12.15 5.17
C VAL A 122 4.13 -11.79 3.75
N ASP A 123 3.14 -11.46 2.94
CA ASP A 123 3.27 -11.00 1.57
C ASP A 123 2.91 -9.52 1.48
N VAL A 124 3.48 -8.78 0.53
CA VAL A 124 3.24 -7.35 0.33
C VAL A 124 2.51 -7.13 -0.99
N CYS A 125 1.45 -6.30 -0.92
CA CYS A 125 0.73 -5.75 -2.06
C CYS A 125 0.84 -4.23 -2.04
N THR A 126 1.20 -3.62 -3.15
CA THR A 126 1.23 -2.15 -3.27
C THR A 126 0.52 -1.69 -4.52
N LEU A 127 -0.17 -0.55 -4.45
CA LEU A 127 -0.74 0.08 -5.64
C LEU A 127 0.37 0.64 -6.53
N LEU A 128 1.34 1.34 -5.93
CA LEU A 128 2.45 1.97 -6.64
C LEU A 128 3.80 1.44 -6.16
N ASN A 129 4.68 1.11 -7.11
CA ASN A 129 6.05 0.72 -6.83
C ASN A 129 7.04 1.70 -7.49
N LYS A 130 7.94 2.29 -6.69
CA LYS A 130 9.06 3.11 -7.17
C LYS A 130 10.36 2.32 -7.03
N ALA A 131 10.59 1.36 -7.92
CA ALA A 131 11.74 0.47 -7.84
C ALA A 131 13.09 1.24 -7.84
N ASP A 132 13.21 2.29 -8.66
CA ASP A 132 14.43 3.11 -8.80
C ASP A 132 14.82 3.89 -7.54
N HIS A 133 13.90 4.08 -6.59
CA HIS A 133 14.16 4.77 -5.33
C HIS A 133 14.43 3.84 -4.14
N ARG A 134 14.56 2.54 -4.41
CA ARG A 134 14.72 1.53 -3.37
C ARG A 134 16.04 1.72 -2.61
N GLN A 135 15.95 1.81 -1.28
CA GLN A 135 17.10 1.89 -0.37
C GLN A 135 17.36 0.58 0.37
N VAL A 136 16.36 -0.27 0.47
CA VAL A 136 16.44 -1.57 1.14
C VAL A 136 15.76 -2.63 0.30
N GLU A 137 16.32 -3.81 0.28
CA GLU A 137 15.71 -4.96 -0.37
C GLU A 137 14.43 -5.37 0.35
N ILE A 138 13.36 -5.46 -0.40
CA ILE A 138 12.05 -5.98 0.03
C ILE A 138 11.34 -6.63 -1.15
N GLU A 139 10.86 -7.82 -0.93
CA GLU A 139 10.02 -8.51 -1.90
C GLU A 139 8.60 -7.95 -1.85
N ILE A 140 8.08 -7.57 -3.03
CA ILE A 140 6.70 -7.12 -3.22
C ILE A 140 6.04 -8.10 -4.18
N ARG A 141 5.16 -8.93 -3.65
CA ARG A 141 4.55 -10.00 -4.43
C ARG A 141 3.49 -9.50 -5.41
N TYR A 142 2.76 -8.47 -5.03
CA TYR A 142 1.68 -7.92 -5.85
C TYR A 142 1.91 -6.43 -6.07
N VAL A 143 2.13 -6.05 -7.32
CA VAL A 143 2.37 -4.66 -7.73
C VAL A 143 1.24 -4.20 -8.64
N GLY A 144 0.61 -3.09 -8.29
CA GLY A 144 -0.36 -2.43 -9.16
C GLY A 144 0.31 -1.83 -10.38
N PHE A 145 1.13 -0.80 -10.15
CA PHE A 145 1.82 -0.06 -11.21
C PHE A 145 3.25 0.28 -10.81
N GLU A 146 4.17 0.12 -11.75
CA GLU A 146 5.49 0.74 -11.66
C GLU A 146 5.37 2.22 -12.03
N VAL A 147 5.96 3.09 -11.22
CA VAL A 147 5.89 4.54 -11.43
C VAL A 147 7.25 5.20 -11.31
N PRO A 148 7.49 6.27 -12.09
CA PRO A 148 8.75 7.01 -12.02
C PRO A 148 8.91 7.73 -10.67
N PRO A 149 10.11 8.24 -10.36
CA PRO A 149 10.43 8.92 -9.10
C PRO A 149 9.85 10.36 -9.06
N THR A 150 8.54 10.48 -9.23
CA THR A 150 7.82 11.76 -9.15
C THR A 150 6.95 11.82 -7.90
N TYR A 151 6.54 13.02 -7.50
CA TYR A 151 5.55 13.15 -6.45
C TYR A 151 4.16 12.86 -7.01
N ILE A 152 3.41 11.96 -6.36
CA ILE A 152 2.10 11.49 -6.82
C ILE A 152 1.07 11.74 -5.73
N VAL A 153 -0.10 12.23 -6.13
CA VAL A 153 -1.24 12.50 -5.25
C VAL A 153 -2.52 11.90 -5.83
N GLY A 154 -3.51 11.77 -4.99
CA GLY A 154 -4.82 11.21 -5.35
C GLY A 154 -4.97 9.77 -4.94
N TYR A 155 -6.19 9.28 -4.99
CA TYR A 155 -6.59 7.91 -4.65
C TYR A 155 -6.02 7.43 -3.29
N GLY A 156 -6.09 8.29 -2.29
CA GLY A 156 -5.55 8.06 -0.95
C GLY A 156 -4.23 8.75 -0.67
N LEU A 157 -3.37 8.96 -1.67
CA LEU A 157 -2.09 9.66 -1.52
C LEU A 157 -2.31 11.18 -1.38
N ASP A 158 -1.45 11.81 -0.60
CA ASP A 158 -1.60 13.22 -0.25
C ASP A 158 -0.37 14.11 -0.53
N PHE A 159 -0.66 15.40 -0.55
CA PHE A 159 0.29 16.47 -0.29
C PHE A 159 -0.28 17.37 0.81
N GLU A 160 0.41 17.49 1.92
CA GLU A 160 -0.04 18.27 3.10
C GLU A 160 -1.47 17.95 3.56
N GLN A 161 -1.81 16.67 3.60
CA GLN A 161 -3.13 16.11 3.94
C GLN A 161 -4.26 16.45 2.94
N LYS A 162 -3.93 16.99 1.77
CA LYS A 162 -4.88 17.32 0.71
C LYS A 162 -4.78 16.33 -0.45
N TYR A 163 -5.75 16.33 -1.35
CA TYR A 163 -5.82 15.57 -2.60
C TYR A 163 -6.09 14.07 -2.48
N ARG A 164 -6.22 13.50 -1.27
CA ARG A 164 -6.55 12.06 -1.09
C ARG A 164 -7.87 11.66 -1.75
N ASN A 165 -8.80 12.62 -1.90
CA ASN A 165 -10.14 12.43 -2.44
C ASN A 165 -10.22 12.41 -3.97
N LEU A 166 -9.13 12.65 -4.69
CA LEU A 166 -9.14 12.56 -6.15
C LEU A 166 -9.36 11.10 -6.57
N PRO A 167 -10.26 10.84 -7.56
CA PRO A 167 -10.54 9.46 -7.99
C PRO A 167 -9.50 8.89 -8.95
N TYR A 168 -8.43 9.62 -9.21
CA TYR A 168 -7.32 9.27 -10.09
C TYR A 168 -5.99 9.61 -9.42
N LEU A 169 -4.89 9.13 -10.01
CA LEU A 169 -3.54 9.51 -9.59
C LEU A 169 -2.99 10.60 -10.50
N ALA A 170 -2.41 11.62 -9.92
CA ALA A 170 -1.82 12.74 -10.64
C ALA A 170 -0.38 12.99 -10.21
N LYS A 171 0.45 13.43 -11.17
CA LYS A 171 1.78 13.97 -10.87
C LYS A 171 1.64 15.37 -10.28
N MET A 172 2.45 15.65 -9.28
CA MET A 172 2.58 16.98 -8.69
C MET A 172 4.03 17.46 -8.85
N ASP A 173 4.22 18.65 -9.39
CA ASP A 173 5.52 19.33 -9.39
C ASP A 173 5.63 20.19 -8.14
N LEU A 174 6.72 19.98 -7.38
CA LEU A 174 7.02 20.63 -6.09
C LEU A 174 7.97 21.79 -6.26
#